data_69884fb9dfdfacb0dbed561766ac14f3
#
_entry.id   69884fb9dfdfacb0dbed561766ac14f3
#
_cell.length_a   1.000
_cell.length_b   1.000
_cell.length_c   1.000
_cell.angle_alpha   90.00
_cell.angle_beta   90.00
_cell.angle_gamma   90.00
#
_symmetry.space_group_name_H-M   'P 1'
#
loop_
_entity.id
_entity.type
_entity.pdbx_description
1 polymer ?
#
loop_
_entity_poly.entity_id
_entity_poly.type
_entity_poly.pdbx_seq_one_letter_code
_entity_poly.pdbx_strand_id
1 'polypeptide(L)'
;MAKGIYVGAGGVARRMKKAYVGVAGKARAVRKMYVGVGNRARLCYSAEPEYAGTGVPLAAPKYGAKAAAAGNCALIGGGRFAGTASNAVCNTVDAYNTSLTRTAPAALGDKRYLHSAVPLGAHALFAGGTATPTARGGHNTVDAYDASLTRTSAAALSRMRTRMGCTVLGSRALFAGGGQGGLTTGGAFTTVDVYDEALTRTAGTPLSTRRFFPAGATVGGHALFAGGTPKDGSLVVDAYDASLTLTAAADLSSAQNSYAAAAVGGYALFAGDTADADVYDASLTKTTVSILSAARQPDAVTAGRYAFFAGGDGSSTVDVCDASLTRTTLTALSEARYSMAAAAVGDYVLFAGGRNTESLYHDTVDVYTI
;
A
#
# COMPACT_ATOMS: atom_id res chain seq x y z
N MET A 1 24.18 14.12 5.04
CA MET A 1 25.12 14.19 3.89
C MET A 1 24.43 13.56 2.68
N ALA A 2 24.35 14.29 1.57
CA ALA A 2 23.72 13.80 0.34
C ALA A 2 24.40 12.52 -0.15
N LYS A 3 23.69 11.39 -0.13
CA LYS A 3 24.18 10.12 -0.67
C LYS A 3 23.97 10.13 -2.18
N GLY A 4 25.04 10.28 -2.96
CA GLY A 4 25.00 10.20 -4.42
C GLY A 4 26.40 10.01 -4.99
N ILE A 5 26.50 9.44 -6.21
CA ILE A 5 27.75 9.46 -6.96
C ILE A 5 27.84 10.79 -7.69
N TYR A 6 28.98 11.44 -7.55
CA TYR A 6 29.29 12.69 -8.21
C TYR A 6 30.38 12.45 -9.23
N VAL A 7 30.23 13.00 -10.42
CA VAL A 7 31.26 13.01 -11.46
C VAL A 7 31.80 14.43 -11.60
N GLY A 8 33.11 14.56 -11.65
CA GLY A 8 33.76 15.83 -11.92
C GLY A 8 33.61 16.19 -13.41
N ALA A 9 32.99 17.32 -13.69
CA ALA A 9 32.92 17.87 -15.04
C ALA A 9 33.19 19.39 -14.98
N GLY A 10 34.26 19.86 -15.60
CA GLY A 10 34.67 21.27 -15.61
C GLY A 10 34.98 21.82 -14.20
N GLY A 11 35.63 21.02 -13.33
CA GLY A 11 36.00 21.42 -11.98
C GLY A 11 34.86 21.45 -10.96
N VAL A 12 33.64 21.06 -11.33
CA VAL A 12 32.46 21.02 -10.46
C VAL A 12 31.99 19.58 -10.29
N ALA A 13 31.74 19.15 -9.03
CA ALA A 13 31.15 17.87 -8.75
C ALA A 13 29.63 17.89 -9.08
N ARG A 14 29.21 17.09 -10.04
CA ARG A 14 27.80 16.97 -10.44
C ARG A 14 27.24 15.61 -10.02
N ARG A 15 26.04 15.61 -9.42
CA ARG A 15 25.36 14.35 -9.07
C ARG A 15 25.02 13.57 -10.33
N MET A 16 25.39 12.29 -10.36
CA MET A 16 25.02 11.39 -11.45
C MET A 16 23.51 11.07 -11.34
N LYS A 17 22.75 11.41 -12.38
CA LYS A 17 21.31 11.11 -12.46
C LYS A 17 21.04 9.77 -13.14
N LYS A 18 21.84 9.41 -14.15
CA LYS A 18 21.72 8.14 -14.89
C LYS A 18 23.12 7.57 -15.17
N ALA A 19 23.23 6.25 -15.06
CA ALA A 19 24.43 5.50 -15.43
C ALA A 19 24.05 4.43 -16.45
N TYR A 20 24.96 4.14 -17.36
CA TYR A 20 24.78 3.10 -18.37
C TYR A 20 26.00 2.19 -18.40
N VAL A 21 25.75 0.91 -18.68
CA VAL A 21 26.80 -0.10 -18.94
C VAL A 21 26.61 -0.67 -20.34
N GLY A 22 27.69 -0.81 -21.08
CA GLY A 22 27.66 -1.47 -22.38
C GLY A 22 27.59 -2.98 -22.21
N VAL A 23 26.54 -3.59 -22.77
CA VAL A 23 26.37 -5.05 -22.79
C VAL A 23 26.04 -5.47 -24.22
N ALA A 24 26.88 -6.29 -24.82
CA ALA A 24 26.74 -6.75 -26.22
C ALA A 24 26.49 -5.61 -27.21
N GLY A 25 27.28 -4.53 -27.11
CA GLY A 25 27.20 -3.36 -28.00
C GLY A 25 26.01 -2.44 -27.78
N LYS A 26 25.21 -2.66 -26.75
CA LYS A 26 24.05 -1.82 -26.38
C LYS A 26 24.27 -1.16 -25.02
N ALA A 27 23.95 0.13 -24.90
CA ALA A 27 23.95 0.83 -23.62
C ALA A 27 22.73 0.39 -22.81
N ARG A 28 22.94 -0.17 -21.61
CA ARG A 28 21.89 -0.52 -20.66
C ARG A 28 21.95 0.40 -19.44
N ALA A 29 20.81 0.91 -19.01
CA ALA A 29 20.73 1.74 -17.82
C ALA A 29 21.10 0.93 -16.56
N VAL A 30 21.96 1.52 -15.73
CA VAL A 30 22.32 0.96 -14.42
C VAL A 30 21.32 1.50 -13.41
N ARG A 31 20.50 0.63 -12.84
CA ARG A 31 19.50 1.01 -11.83
C ARG A 31 20.10 1.16 -10.44
N LYS A 32 21.02 0.28 -10.06
CA LYS A 32 21.68 0.30 -8.76
C LYS A 32 23.17 0.02 -8.91
N MET A 33 23.99 0.73 -8.16
CA MET A 33 25.41 0.42 -7.99
C MET A 33 25.75 0.25 -6.52
N TYR A 34 26.62 -0.71 -6.25
CA TYR A 34 27.08 -1.01 -4.91
C TYR A 34 28.59 -0.85 -4.82
N VAL A 35 29.10 -0.38 -3.70
CA VAL A 35 30.52 -0.35 -3.37
C VAL A 35 30.79 -1.28 -2.19
N GLY A 36 31.86 -2.06 -2.29
CA GLY A 36 32.33 -2.90 -1.18
C GLY A 36 32.98 -2.06 -0.09
N VAL A 37 32.47 -2.16 1.15
CA VAL A 37 33.06 -1.50 2.31
C VAL A 37 33.04 -2.51 3.47
N GLY A 38 34.22 -2.90 3.95
CA GLY A 38 34.32 -3.84 5.09
C GLY A 38 33.59 -5.17 4.86
N ASN A 39 33.83 -5.84 3.73
CA ASN A 39 33.19 -7.08 3.28
C ASN A 39 31.66 -7.02 3.12
N ARG A 40 31.07 -5.83 3.01
CA ARG A 40 29.64 -5.63 2.74
C ARG A 40 29.45 -4.77 1.51
N ALA A 41 28.48 -5.14 0.66
CA ALA A 41 28.04 -4.30 -0.45
C ALA A 41 27.19 -3.15 0.09
N ARG A 42 27.58 -1.90 -0.21
CA ARG A 42 26.80 -0.72 0.15
C ARG A 42 26.26 -0.06 -1.12
N LEU A 43 24.95 0.20 -1.16
CA LEU A 43 24.33 0.93 -2.25
C LEU A 43 24.92 2.34 -2.34
N CYS A 44 25.51 2.68 -3.49
CA CYS A 44 26.09 4.00 -3.74
C CYS A 44 25.36 4.79 -4.83
N TYR A 45 24.59 4.12 -5.68
CA TYR A 45 23.75 4.73 -6.71
C TYR A 45 22.44 3.98 -6.83
N SER A 46 21.33 4.73 -6.96
CA SER A 46 20.01 4.24 -7.35
C SER A 46 19.44 5.24 -8.35
N ALA A 47 18.92 4.76 -9.46
CA ALA A 47 18.21 5.60 -10.41
C ALA A 47 16.97 6.23 -9.75
N GLU A 48 16.57 7.40 -10.21
CA GLU A 48 15.27 7.98 -9.81
C GLU A 48 14.15 7.10 -10.40
N PRO A 49 12.97 7.06 -9.73
CA PRO A 49 11.82 6.31 -10.24
C PRO A 49 11.38 6.81 -11.61
N GLU A 50 10.98 5.91 -12.48
CA GLU A 50 10.52 6.23 -13.83
C GLU A 50 9.30 5.41 -14.22
N TYR A 51 8.40 5.98 -15.01
CA TYR A 51 7.32 5.23 -15.65
C TYR A 51 7.89 4.26 -16.69
N ALA A 52 7.58 2.99 -16.55
CA ALA A 52 8.06 1.92 -17.43
C ALA A 52 7.04 1.52 -18.51
N GLY A 53 5.85 2.11 -18.47
CA GLY A 53 4.74 1.77 -19.37
C GLY A 53 3.69 0.89 -18.69
N THR A 54 2.78 0.36 -19.49
CA THR A 54 1.78 -0.61 -19.03
C THR A 54 2.35 -2.02 -19.06
N GLY A 55 2.07 -2.79 -18.00
CA GLY A 55 2.41 -4.20 -17.90
C GLY A 55 1.33 -5.11 -18.50
N VAL A 56 1.48 -6.42 -18.31
CA VAL A 56 0.44 -7.41 -18.64
C VAL A 56 -0.82 -7.07 -17.84
N PRO A 57 -2.00 -6.91 -18.47
CA PRO A 57 -3.22 -6.53 -17.75
C PRO A 57 -3.68 -7.61 -16.79
N LEU A 58 -4.54 -7.23 -15.82
CA LEU A 58 -5.26 -8.19 -14.97
C LEU A 58 -6.10 -9.14 -15.82
N ALA A 59 -6.46 -10.28 -15.25
CA ALA A 59 -7.32 -11.27 -15.94
C ALA A 59 -8.69 -10.69 -16.33
N ALA A 60 -9.16 -9.67 -15.63
CA ALA A 60 -10.41 -8.96 -15.92
C ALA A 60 -10.42 -7.56 -15.28
N PRO A 61 -11.15 -6.61 -15.87
CA PRO A 61 -11.34 -5.27 -15.28
C PRO A 61 -11.98 -5.35 -13.90
N LYS A 62 -11.35 -4.76 -12.88
CA LYS A 62 -11.86 -4.74 -11.50
C LYS A 62 -11.37 -3.55 -10.71
N TYR A 63 -12.15 -3.12 -9.72
CA TYR A 63 -11.76 -2.08 -8.78
C TYR A 63 -11.90 -2.54 -7.31
N GLY A 64 -11.19 -1.84 -6.42
CA GLY A 64 -11.22 -2.16 -4.99
C GLY A 64 -10.62 -3.53 -4.67
N ALA A 65 -9.85 -4.12 -5.59
CA ALA A 65 -8.94 -5.21 -5.29
C ALA A 65 -7.88 -4.72 -4.30
N LYS A 66 -7.29 -5.62 -3.52
CA LYS A 66 -6.18 -5.30 -2.63
C LYS A 66 -4.94 -6.06 -3.05
N ALA A 67 -3.79 -5.50 -2.72
CA ALA A 67 -2.51 -6.11 -3.06
C ALA A 67 -1.64 -6.35 -1.83
N ALA A 68 -0.90 -7.45 -1.85
CA ALA A 68 0.13 -7.77 -0.89
C ALA A 68 1.25 -8.58 -1.57
N ALA A 69 2.45 -8.49 -1.04
CA ALA A 69 3.58 -9.27 -1.55
C ALA A 69 3.71 -10.61 -0.81
N ALA A 70 4.03 -11.68 -1.55
CA ALA A 70 4.48 -12.96 -1.02
C ALA A 70 5.77 -13.37 -1.73
N GLY A 71 6.87 -13.51 -0.99
CA GLY A 71 8.18 -13.76 -1.59
C GLY A 71 8.52 -12.72 -2.67
N ASN A 72 8.77 -13.18 -3.89
CA ASN A 72 9.12 -12.34 -5.04
C ASN A 72 7.92 -12.03 -5.95
N CYS A 73 6.70 -12.12 -5.44
CA CYS A 73 5.48 -11.86 -6.19
C CYS A 73 4.61 -10.80 -5.50
N ALA A 74 4.01 -9.93 -6.31
CA ALA A 74 2.90 -9.07 -5.90
C ALA A 74 1.58 -9.76 -6.29
N LEU A 75 0.70 -9.99 -5.31
CA LEU A 75 -0.62 -10.60 -5.52
C LEU A 75 -1.69 -9.52 -5.45
N ILE A 76 -2.60 -9.54 -6.42
CA ILE A 76 -3.74 -8.63 -6.52
C ILE A 76 -5.02 -9.46 -6.48
N GLY A 77 -5.72 -9.42 -5.35
CA GLY A 77 -6.83 -10.32 -5.07
C GLY A 77 -8.16 -9.64 -4.82
N GLY A 78 -9.27 -10.32 -5.16
CA GLY A 78 -10.63 -9.87 -4.93
C GLY A 78 -11.01 -8.63 -5.74
N GLY A 79 -11.95 -7.84 -5.20
CA GLY A 79 -12.46 -6.64 -5.84
C GLY A 79 -13.85 -6.85 -6.48
N ARG A 80 -14.26 -5.89 -7.29
CA ARG A 80 -15.53 -5.93 -8.04
C ARG A 80 -15.31 -5.79 -9.53
N PHE A 81 -16.08 -6.54 -10.32
CA PHE A 81 -16.29 -6.34 -11.75
C PHE A 81 -17.36 -5.29 -12.02
N ALA A 82 -17.46 -4.83 -13.27
CA ALA A 82 -18.54 -3.98 -13.72
C ALA A 82 -19.91 -4.66 -13.52
N GLY A 83 -20.90 -3.90 -13.06
CA GLY A 83 -22.28 -4.33 -12.88
C GLY A 83 -22.84 -4.04 -11.49
N THR A 84 -24.17 -3.98 -11.41
CA THR A 84 -24.93 -3.72 -10.17
C THR A 84 -25.34 -4.99 -9.43
N ALA A 85 -25.17 -6.17 -10.05
CA ALA A 85 -25.59 -7.43 -9.49
C ALA A 85 -24.71 -7.86 -8.31
N SER A 86 -25.27 -8.63 -7.39
CA SER A 86 -24.55 -9.26 -6.26
C SER A 86 -23.40 -10.17 -6.74
N ASN A 87 -23.39 -10.57 -8.01
CA ASN A 87 -22.36 -11.40 -8.65
C ASN A 87 -21.11 -10.59 -9.08
N ALA A 88 -21.13 -9.25 -8.93
CA ALA A 88 -20.02 -8.42 -9.36
C ALA A 88 -18.77 -8.51 -8.46
N VAL A 89 -18.83 -9.14 -7.30
CA VAL A 89 -17.68 -9.36 -6.42
C VAL A 89 -16.93 -10.62 -6.83
N CYS A 90 -15.61 -10.55 -6.89
CA CYS A 90 -14.75 -11.64 -7.33
C CYS A 90 -13.82 -12.18 -6.23
N ASN A 91 -13.26 -13.35 -6.48
CA ASN A 91 -12.22 -13.98 -5.67
C ASN A 91 -10.94 -14.28 -6.47
N THR A 92 -10.86 -13.82 -7.73
CA THR A 92 -9.68 -14.03 -8.57
C THR A 92 -8.45 -13.37 -7.98
N VAL A 93 -7.30 -14.00 -8.20
CA VAL A 93 -5.98 -13.47 -7.81
C VAL A 93 -5.10 -13.45 -9.05
N ASP A 94 -4.49 -12.30 -9.30
CA ASP A 94 -3.43 -12.12 -10.28
C ASP A 94 -2.11 -11.95 -9.52
N ALA A 95 -1.06 -12.67 -9.91
CA ALA A 95 0.27 -12.55 -9.31
C ALA A 95 1.29 -12.12 -10.37
N TYR A 96 2.12 -11.13 -10.03
CA TYR A 96 3.20 -10.63 -10.87
C TYR A 96 4.54 -10.89 -10.19
N ASN A 97 5.44 -11.56 -10.87
CA ASN A 97 6.80 -11.78 -10.38
C ASN A 97 7.74 -10.61 -10.71
N THR A 98 9.00 -10.70 -10.29
CA THR A 98 10.04 -9.68 -10.56
C THR A 98 10.40 -9.51 -12.04
N SER A 99 9.93 -10.38 -12.94
CA SER A 99 10.02 -10.22 -14.40
C SER A 99 8.73 -9.68 -15.00
N LEU A 100 7.77 -9.25 -14.17
CA LEU A 100 6.44 -8.77 -14.57
C LEU A 100 5.60 -9.82 -15.33
N THR A 101 5.95 -11.10 -15.20
CA THR A 101 5.13 -12.18 -15.73
C THR A 101 3.92 -12.37 -14.82
N ARG A 102 2.72 -12.36 -15.42
CA ARG A 102 1.47 -12.60 -14.70
C ARG A 102 1.15 -14.08 -14.66
N THR A 103 0.76 -14.57 -13.49
CA THR A 103 0.18 -15.89 -13.25
C THR A 103 -1.13 -15.75 -12.50
N ALA A 104 -1.94 -16.81 -12.50
CA ALA A 104 -3.21 -16.87 -11.77
C ALA A 104 -3.12 -17.99 -10.73
N PRO A 105 -2.72 -17.70 -9.49
CA PRO A 105 -2.75 -18.68 -8.41
C PRO A 105 -4.17 -19.07 -8.03
N ALA A 106 -4.32 -20.02 -7.09
CA ALA A 106 -5.63 -20.41 -6.57
C ALA A 106 -6.41 -19.17 -6.12
N ALA A 107 -7.70 -19.12 -6.42
CA ALA A 107 -8.58 -18.01 -6.01
C ALA A 107 -8.70 -17.92 -4.49
N LEU A 108 -9.05 -16.74 -3.96
CA LEU A 108 -9.44 -16.56 -2.55
C LEU A 108 -10.59 -17.52 -2.21
N GLY A 109 -10.65 -17.96 -0.96
CA GLY A 109 -11.69 -18.87 -0.48
C GLY A 109 -13.10 -18.30 -0.66
N ASP A 110 -13.24 -16.99 -0.49
CA ASP A 110 -14.50 -16.27 -0.66
C ASP A 110 -14.35 -15.14 -1.69
N LYS A 111 -15.45 -14.84 -2.40
CA LYS A 111 -15.56 -13.58 -3.15
C LYS A 111 -15.54 -12.42 -2.15
N ARG A 112 -14.66 -11.43 -2.37
CA ARG A 112 -14.54 -10.33 -1.40
C ARG A 112 -14.19 -8.99 -2.01
N TYR A 113 -14.83 -7.99 -1.45
CA TYR A 113 -14.66 -6.57 -1.70
C TYR A 113 -14.58 -5.84 -0.36
N LEU A 114 -13.94 -4.68 -0.28
CA LEU A 114 -13.71 -3.96 0.98
C LEU A 114 -12.95 -4.79 2.04
N HIS A 115 -12.16 -5.74 1.59
CA HIS A 115 -11.22 -6.49 2.41
C HIS A 115 -9.91 -5.71 2.57
N SER A 116 -9.02 -6.21 3.42
CA SER A 116 -7.68 -5.68 3.61
C SER A 116 -6.65 -6.71 3.18
N ALA A 117 -5.49 -6.25 2.71
CA ALA A 117 -4.38 -7.12 2.39
C ALA A 117 -3.06 -6.54 2.92
N VAL A 118 -2.18 -7.42 3.39
CA VAL A 118 -0.90 -7.03 3.99
C VAL A 118 0.12 -8.15 3.80
N PRO A 119 1.41 -7.81 3.52
CA PRO A 119 2.47 -8.81 3.57
C PRO A 119 2.78 -9.18 5.03
N LEU A 120 3.18 -10.43 5.28
CA LEU A 120 3.64 -10.89 6.58
C LEU A 120 4.72 -11.95 6.40
N GLY A 121 5.99 -11.61 6.65
CA GLY A 121 7.12 -12.47 6.35
C GLY A 121 7.13 -12.85 4.86
N ALA A 122 7.05 -14.16 4.57
CA ALA A 122 6.94 -14.66 3.20
C ALA A 122 5.50 -14.79 2.67
N HIS A 123 4.50 -14.39 3.46
CA HIS A 123 3.09 -14.55 3.13
C HIS A 123 2.44 -13.24 2.68
N ALA A 124 1.44 -13.34 1.79
CA ALA A 124 0.44 -12.30 1.54
C ALA A 124 -0.88 -12.72 2.19
N LEU A 125 -1.40 -11.91 3.10
CA LEU A 125 -2.69 -12.15 3.75
C LEU A 125 -3.79 -11.28 3.14
N PHE A 126 -4.97 -11.89 2.92
CA PHE A 126 -6.20 -11.22 2.47
C PHE A 126 -7.29 -11.50 3.49
N ALA A 127 -7.77 -10.47 4.20
CA ALA A 127 -8.60 -10.63 5.39
C ALA A 127 -9.94 -9.91 5.29
N GLY A 128 -11.01 -10.57 5.72
CA GLY A 128 -12.35 -9.99 5.82
C GLY A 128 -12.99 -9.64 4.48
N GLY A 129 -13.71 -8.53 4.45
CA GLY A 129 -14.43 -8.08 3.26
C GLY A 129 -15.87 -8.60 3.19
N THR A 130 -16.53 -8.42 2.05
CA THR A 130 -17.92 -8.84 1.82
C THR A 130 -18.11 -9.34 0.39
N ALA A 131 -18.98 -10.33 0.21
CA ALA A 131 -19.39 -10.82 -1.11
C ALA A 131 -20.53 -9.98 -1.72
N THR A 132 -21.11 -9.03 -0.98
CA THR A 132 -22.24 -8.23 -1.42
C THR A 132 -21.96 -6.74 -1.36
N PRO A 133 -22.44 -5.95 -2.35
CA PRO A 133 -22.25 -4.49 -2.34
C PRO A 133 -22.93 -3.78 -1.17
N THR A 134 -23.98 -4.38 -0.60
CA THR A 134 -24.82 -3.79 0.46
C THR A 134 -24.21 -3.88 1.85
N ALA A 135 -23.05 -4.53 2.00
CA ALA A 135 -22.24 -4.58 3.22
C ALA A 135 -22.95 -5.05 4.51
N ARG A 136 -24.14 -5.66 4.44
CA ARG A 136 -24.83 -6.21 5.62
C ARG A 136 -24.31 -7.58 6.03
N GLY A 137 -23.44 -8.17 5.25
CA GLY A 137 -22.68 -9.37 5.59
C GLY A 137 -21.20 -9.07 5.47
N GLY A 138 -20.37 -9.83 6.12
CA GLY A 138 -18.93 -9.74 6.00
C GLY A 138 -18.33 -11.11 6.15
N HIS A 139 -17.06 -11.22 5.81
CA HIS A 139 -16.25 -12.41 6.06
C HIS A 139 -15.34 -12.16 7.27
N ASN A 140 -15.06 -13.22 8.01
CA ASN A 140 -13.98 -13.27 8.98
C ASN A 140 -12.84 -14.17 8.50
N THR A 141 -12.96 -14.75 7.31
CA THR A 141 -11.94 -15.61 6.71
C THR A 141 -10.70 -14.82 6.33
N VAL A 142 -9.54 -15.47 6.46
CA VAL A 142 -8.24 -14.94 6.07
C VAL A 142 -7.55 -15.98 5.17
N ASP A 143 -7.28 -15.58 3.95
CA ASP A 143 -6.48 -16.34 3.01
C ASP A 143 -5.02 -15.89 3.09
N ALA A 144 -4.10 -16.85 3.17
CA ALA A 144 -2.66 -16.62 3.13
C ALA A 144 -2.07 -17.32 1.91
N TYR A 145 -1.21 -16.61 1.17
CA TYR A 145 -0.40 -17.18 0.10
C TYR A 145 1.05 -17.15 0.49
N ASP A 146 1.73 -18.25 0.36
CA ASP A 146 3.17 -18.35 0.60
C ASP A 146 3.99 -17.89 -0.63
N ALA A 147 5.32 -17.93 -0.53
CA ALA A 147 6.23 -17.54 -1.60
C ALA A 147 6.12 -18.44 -2.86
N SER A 148 5.55 -19.63 -2.75
CA SER A 148 5.25 -20.53 -3.88
C SER A 148 3.87 -20.29 -4.46
N LEU A 149 3.14 -19.29 -3.97
CA LEU A 149 1.77 -18.93 -4.33
C LEU A 149 0.73 -20.02 -3.96
N THR A 150 1.07 -20.87 -3.00
CA THR A 150 0.13 -21.84 -2.42
C THR A 150 -0.79 -21.13 -1.45
N ARG A 151 -2.10 -21.28 -1.65
CA ARG A 151 -3.11 -20.71 -0.76
C ARG A 151 -3.41 -21.64 0.41
N THR A 152 -3.39 -21.07 1.61
CA THR A 152 -3.88 -21.70 2.85
C THR A 152 -4.87 -20.79 3.54
N SER A 153 -5.68 -21.33 4.46
CA SER A 153 -6.53 -20.53 5.34
C SER A 153 -5.78 -20.28 6.64
N ALA A 154 -5.59 -19.02 6.99
CA ALA A 154 -5.10 -18.63 8.31
C ALA A 154 -6.24 -18.68 9.35
N ALA A 155 -5.91 -18.52 10.65
CA ALA A 155 -6.92 -18.36 11.67
C ALA A 155 -7.89 -17.22 11.32
N ALA A 156 -9.20 -17.42 11.52
CA ALA A 156 -10.19 -16.42 11.17
C ALA A 156 -10.06 -15.16 12.04
N LEU A 157 -10.43 -13.99 11.51
CA LEU A 157 -10.61 -12.77 12.30
C LEU A 157 -11.60 -13.03 13.47
N SER A 158 -11.44 -12.32 14.57
CA SER A 158 -12.32 -12.43 15.76
C SER A 158 -13.79 -12.15 15.45
N ARG A 159 -14.06 -11.41 14.38
CA ARG A 159 -15.42 -11.13 13.86
C ARG A 159 -15.41 -10.78 12.38
N MET A 160 -16.55 -10.94 11.72
CA MET A 160 -16.75 -10.49 10.34
C MET A 160 -16.60 -8.97 10.25
N ARG A 161 -15.74 -8.49 9.35
CA ARG A 161 -15.45 -7.06 9.18
C ARG A 161 -15.09 -6.71 7.74
N THR A 162 -15.44 -5.49 7.38
CA THR A 162 -15.02 -4.83 6.13
C THR A 162 -14.30 -3.53 6.46
N ARG A 163 -13.56 -2.95 5.53
CA ARG A 163 -12.98 -1.59 5.64
C ARG A 163 -12.05 -1.44 6.85
N MET A 164 -11.27 -2.45 7.12
CA MET A 164 -10.23 -2.41 8.15
C MET A 164 -9.00 -1.67 7.63
N GLY A 165 -8.27 -1.00 8.53
CA GLY A 165 -6.87 -0.66 8.31
C GLY A 165 -5.99 -1.87 8.53
N CYS A 166 -4.83 -1.90 7.88
CA CYS A 166 -3.83 -2.91 8.13
C CYS A 166 -2.42 -2.36 7.97
N THR A 167 -1.48 -2.90 8.73
CA THR A 167 -0.05 -2.62 8.60
C THR A 167 0.76 -3.75 9.24
N VAL A 168 2.08 -3.73 9.04
CA VAL A 168 3.01 -4.71 9.65
C VAL A 168 3.81 -4.02 10.74
N LEU A 169 3.95 -4.66 11.88
CA LEU A 169 4.82 -4.23 12.98
C LEU A 169 5.79 -5.37 13.34
N GLY A 170 7.05 -5.23 12.93
CA GLY A 170 8.03 -6.30 13.05
C GLY A 170 7.60 -7.55 12.28
N SER A 171 7.43 -8.68 12.96
CA SER A 171 6.95 -9.95 12.41
C SER A 171 5.43 -10.16 12.62
N ARG A 172 4.66 -9.09 12.78
CA ARG A 172 3.23 -9.16 13.05
C ARG A 172 2.44 -8.32 12.05
N ALA A 173 1.34 -8.87 11.55
CA ALA A 173 0.34 -8.15 10.78
C ALA A 173 -0.83 -7.73 11.68
N LEU A 174 -1.22 -6.47 11.65
CA LEU A 174 -2.32 -5.91 12.43
C LEU A 174 -3.46 -5.55 11.49
N PHE A 175 -4.67 -5.98 11.85
CA PHE A 175 -5.93 -5.59 11.19
C PHE A 175 -6.80 -4.85 12.20
N ALA A 176 -7.01 -3.56 12.00
CA ALA A 176 -7.62 -2.68 12.99
C ALA A 176 -8.90 -2.01 12.50
N GLY A 177 -9.87 -1.86 13.39
CA GLY A 177 -11.13 -1.19 13.10
C GLY A 177 -11.98 -1.93 12.07
N GLY A 178 -12.58 -1.18 11.15
CA GLY A 178 -13.57 -1.69 10.21
C GLY A 178 -14.92 -1.92 10.87
N GLY A 179 -15.81 -2.61 10.20
CA GLY A 179 -17.13 -2.87 10.74
C GLY A 179 -18.05 -3.67 9.82
N GLN A 180 -19.32 -3.68 10.14
CA GLN A 180 -20.41 -4.32 9.39
C GLN A 180 -21.48 -3.31 9.02
N GLY A 181 -22.18 -3.55 7.90
CA GLY A 181 -23.29 -2.71 7.46
C GLY A 181 -22.88 -1.42 6.77
N GLY A 182 -23.80 -0.44 6.74
CA GLY A 182 -23.54 0.88 6.17
C GLY A 182 -22.52 1.68 6.99
N LEU A 183 -22.09 2.83 6.46
CA LEU A 183 -21.12 3.74 7.11
C LEU A 183 -21.75 4.52 8.28
N THR A 184 -22.56 3.86 9.11
CA THR A 184 -23.13 4.47 10.31
C THR A 184 -22.28 4.13 11.52
N THR A 185 -22.20 5.04 12.48
CA THR A 185 -21.41 4.90 13.71
C THR A 185 -21.67 3.57 14.44
N GLY A 186 -22.90 3.05 14.39
CA GLY A 186 -23.27 1.81 15.06
C GLY A 186 -22.66 0.53 14.49
N GLY A 187 -22.11 0.58 13.24
CA GLY A 187 -21.50 -0.57 12.58
C GLY A 187 -19.98 -0.65 12.69
N ALA A 188 -19.31 0.39 13.16
CA ALA A 188 -17.86 0.43 13.27
C ALA A 188 -17.34 -0.20 14.56
N PHE A 189 -16.12 -0.74 14.53
CA PHE A 189 -15.49 -1.45 15.64
C PHE A 189 -14.15 -0.83 16.03
N THR A 190 -13.73 -1.13 17.27
CA THR A 190 -12.38 -0.85 17.79
C THR A 190 -11.46 -2.07 17.70
N THR A 191 -11.97 -3.21 17.26
CA THR A 191 -11.28 -4.51 17.29
C THR A 191 -9.95 -4.47 16.53
N VAL A 192 -8.91 -5.06 17.11
CA VAL A 192 -7.61 -5.30 16.49
C VAL A 192 -7.32 -6.79 16.54
N ASP A 193 -7.10 -7.40 15.39
CA ASP A 193 -6.58 -8.77 15.25
C ASP A 193 -5.13 -8.71 14.81
N VAL A 194 -4.28 -9.51 15.47
CA VAL A 194 -2.84 -9.57 15.24
C VAL A 194 -2.47 -10.97 14.79
N TYR A 195 -1.71 -11.09 13.70
CA TYR A 195 -1.21 -12.36 13.19
C TYR A 195 0.31 -12.39 13.26
N ASP A 196 0.86 -13.51 13.66
CA ASP A 196 2.28 -13.83 13.55
C ASP A 196 2.59 -14.56 12.23
N GLU A 197 3.88 -14.79 11.95
CA GLU A 197 4.32 -15.50 10.73
C GLU A 197 3.91 -16.97 10.69
N ALA A 198 3.50 -17.57 11.83
CA ALA A 198 2.88 -18.89 11.90
C ALA A 198 1.38 -18.86 11.59
N LEU A 199 0.87 -17.68 11.18
CA LEU A 199 -0.55 -17.42 10.86
C LEU A 199 -1.49 -17.63 12.05
N THR A 200 -0.96 -17.57 13.27
CA THR A 200 -1.72 -17.63 14.51
C THR A 200 -2.30 -16.24 14.82
N ARG A 201 -3.59 -16.21 15.17
CA ARG A 201 -4.26 -14.96 15.53
C ARG A 201 -4.30 -14.76 17.04
N THR A 202 -3.96 -13.56 17.48
CA THR A 202 -4.19 -13.06 18.84
C THR A 202 -5.03 -11.78 18.80
N ALA A 203 -5.65 -11.43 19.93
CA ALA A 203 -6.33 -10.15 20.06
C ALA A 203 -5.29 -9.07 20.41
N GLY A 204 -5.31 -7.95 19.71
CA GLY A 204 -4.57 -6.75 20.10
C GLY A 204 -5.41 -5.84 21.01
N THR A 205 -4.76 -4.87 21.66
CA THR A 205 -5.43 -3.78 22.36
C THR A 205 -6.37 -3.07 21.39
N PRO A 206 -7.65 -2.85 21.74
CA PRO A 206 -8.59 -2.16 20.84
C PRO A 206 -8.15 -0.73 20.51
N LEU A 207 -8.53 -0.21 19.33
CA LEU A 207 -8.41 1.20 18.99
C LEU A 207 -9.12 2.07 20.05
N SER A 208 -8.64 3.28 20.26
CA SER A 208 -9.25 4.26 21.18
C SER A 208 -10.67 4.63 20.77
N THR A 209 -10.95 4.66 19.47
CA THR A 209 -12.27 4.97 18.91
C THR A 209 -12.65 4.00 17.79
N ARG A 210 -13.96 3.70 17.69
CA ARG A 210 -14.49 2.87 16.59
C ARG A 210 -14.48 3.61 15.27
N ARG A 211 -13.99 2.97 14.20
CA ARG A 211 -13.91 3.61 12.87
C ARG A 211 -13.79 2.61 11.72
N PHE A 212 -14.35 2.98 10.58
CA PHE A 212 -14.10 2.36 9.28
C PHE A 212 -12.92 3.05 8.62
N PHE A 213 -12.21 2.33 7.74
CA PHE A 213 -11.13 2.86 6.92
C PHE A 213 -10.00 3.59 7.68
N PRO A 214 -9.56 3.16 8.88
CA PRO A 214 -8.34 3.74 9.38
C PRO A 214 -7.20 3.41 8.41
N ALA A 215 -6.37 4.38 8.10
CA ALA A 215 -5.16 4.15 7.30
C ALA A 215 -4.05 3.60 8.19
N GLY A 216 -3.30 2.59 7.73
CA GLY A 216 -2.24 1.96 8.51
C GLY A 216 -0.86 2.22 7.92
N ALA A 217 0.11 2.67 8.73
CA ALA A 217 1.52 2.78 8.38
C ALA A 217 2.41 2.44 9.57
N THR A 218 3.68 2.12 9.31
CA THR A 218 4.64 1.78 10.36
C THR A 218 5.85 2.71 10.33
N VAL A 219 6.27 3.19 11.50
CA VAL A 219 7.44 4.05 11.66
C VAL A 219 8.14 3.77 13.00
N GLY A 220 9.46 3.69 13.01
CA GLY A 220 10.27 3.66 14.24
C GLY A 220 9.90 2.57 15.25
N GLY A 221 9.34 1.44 14.79
CA GLY A 221 8.86 0.38 15.68
C GLY A 221 7.44 0.61 16.20
N HIS A 222 6.69 1.54 15.63
CA HIS A 222 5.27 1.77 15.92
C HIS A 222 4.40 1.49 14.70
N ALA A 223 3.24 0.84 14.92
CA ALA A 223 2.17 0.73 13.96
C ALA A 223 1.13 1.82 14.23
N LEU A 224 0.92 2.73 13.26
CA LEU A 224 -0.04 3.82 13.37
C LEU A 224 -1.30 3.49 12.59
N PHE A 225 -2.45 3.80 13.20
CA PHE A 225 -3.76 3.77 12.55
C PHE A 225 -4.39 5.15 12.66
N ALA A 226 -4.58 5.81 11.53
CA ALA A 226 -4.97 7.20 11.44
C ALA A 226 -6.30 7.41 10.72
N GLY A 227 -7.10 8.37 11.15
CA GLY A 227 -8.31 8.82 10.48
C GLY A 227 -9.41 7.78 10.36
N GLY A 228 -10.19 7.88 9.30
CA GLY A 228 -11.33 7.01 9.01
C GLY A 228 -12.67 7.61 9.44
N THR A 229 -13.78 6.88 9.18
CA THR A 229 -15.15 7.29 9.53
C THR A 229 -15.65 6.55 10.77
N PRO A 230 -16.58 7.09 11.56
CA PRO A 230 -17.35 8.32 11.37
C PRO A 230 -16.47 9.57 11.53
N LYS A 231 -16.90 10.64 10.89
CA LYS A 231 -16.17 11.91 10.76
C LYS A 231 -15.68 12.49 12.10
N ASP A 232 -16.44 12.28 13.18
CA ASP A 232 -16.09 12.80 14.52
C ASP A 232 -14.90 12.07 15.17
N GLY A 233 -14.49 10.92 14.66
CA GLY A 233 -13.29 10.18 15.09
C GLY A 233 -12.11 10.25 14.11
N SER A 234 -12.25 10.99 13.04
CA SER A 234 -11.35 10.95 11.90
C SER A 234 -10.00 11.66 12.10
N LEU A 235 -9.81 12.43 13.15
CA LEU A 235 -8.52 13.05 13.51
C LEU A 235 -7.61 12.12 14.30
N VAL A 236 -8.18 11.14 15.00
CA VAL A 236 -7.47 10.30 15.96
C VAL A 236 -6.40 9.45 15.28
N VAL A 237 -5.22 9.40 15.91
CA VAL A 237 -4.12 8.50 15.53
C VAL A 237 -3.77 7.62 16.73
N ASP A 238 -4.02 6.33 16.58
CA ASP A 238 -3.61 5.29 17.51
C ASP A 238 -2.26 4.72 17.11
N ALA A 239 -1.29 4.69 18.02
CA ALA A 239 0.04 4.11 17.79
C ALA A 239 0.24 2.90 18.71
N TYR A 240 0.69 1.79 18.13
CA TYR A 240 1.05 0.57 18.87
C TYR A 240 2.55 0.38 18.84
N ASP A 241 3.17 0.22 19.99
CA ASP A 241 4.57 -0.15 20.11
C ASP A 241 4.80 -1.66 19.81
N ALA A 242 6.05 -2.11 19.84
CA ALA A 242 6.40 -3.51 19.61
C ALA A 242 5.77 -4.49 20.62
N SER A 243 5.34 -4.01 21.80
CA SER A 243 4.61 -4.78 22.82
C SER A 243 3.10 -4.78 22.57
N LEU A 244 2.63 -4.11 21.52
CA LEU A 244 1.22 -3.86 21.22
C LEU A 244 0.51 -3.00 22.28
N THR A 245 1.28 -2.19 23.01
CA THR A 245 0.73 -1.19 23.91
C THR A 245 0.24 0.00 23.08
N LEU A 246 -0.99 0.42 23.35
CA LEU A 246 -1.61 1.56 22.68
C LEU A 246 -1.14 2.86 23.30
N THR A 247 -0.64 3.75 22.47
CA THR A 247 -0.30 5.16 22.81
C THR A 247 -0.99 6.07 21.81
N ALA A 248 -1.51 7.20 22.28
CA ALA A 248 -2.02 8.24 21.39
C ALA A 248 -0.85 8.98 20.74
N ALA A 249 -0.93 9.22 19.44
CA ALA A 249 -0.07 10.18 18.74
C ALA A 249 -0.81 11.51 18.56
N ALA A 250 -0.12 12.54 18.09
CA ALA A 250 -0.78 13.80 17.76
C ALA A 250 -1.85 13.59 16.69
N ASP A 251 -2.98 14.24 16.84
CA ASP A 251 -4.11 14.13 15.91
C ASP A 251 -3.74 14.62 14.50
N LEU A 252 -4.43 14.09 13.49
CA LEU A 252 -4.34 14.55 12.10
C LEU A 252 -4.78 16.03 12.00
N SER A 253 -4.22 16.74 11.02
CA SER A 253 -4.50 18.17 10.77
C SER A 253 -5.91 18.42 10.22
N SER A 254 -6.50 17.43 9.53
CA SER A 254 -7.86 17.53 8.98
C SER A 254 -8.62 16.22 9.12
N ALA A 255 -9.94 16.31 9.26
CA ALA A 255 -10.81 15.15 9.34
C ALA A 255 -11.14 14.66 7.94
N GLN A 256 -10.81 13.42 7.61
CA GLN A 256 -11.06 12.81 6.31
C GLN A 256 -11.60 11.38 6.45
N ASN A 257 -12.40 10.98 5.47
CA ASN A 257 -13.03 9.66 5.46
C ASN A 257 -12.09 8.53 5.08
N SER A 258 -11.03 8.84 4.35
CA SER A 258 -10.03 7.88 3.89
C SER A 258 -8.70 8.60 3.71
N TYR A 259 -7.64 7.93 4.08
CA TYR A 259 -6.27 8.38 3.85
C TYR A 259 -5.52 7.32 3.07
N ALA A 260 -4.63 7.77 2.19
CA ALA A 260 -3.56 6.93 1.69
C ALA A 260 -2.41 6.96 2.68
N ALA A 261 -1.87 5.80 3.02
CA ALA A 261 -0.76 5.69 3.96
C ALA A 261 0.43 4.99 3.32
N ALA A 262 1.62 5.51 3.58
CA ALA A 262 2.88 4.92 3.17
C ALA A 262 3.97 5.22 4.20
N ALA A 263 5.07 4.46 4.16
CA ALA A 263 6.23 4.71 5.00
C ALA A 263 7.48 4.95 4.14
N VAL A 264 8.29 5.93 4.48
CA VAL A 264 9.55 6.22 3.78
C VAL A 264 10.58 6.87 4.71
N GLY A 265 11.82 6.40 4.64
CA GLY A 265 12.96 7.09 5.27
C GLY A 265 12.89 7.27 6.79
N GLY A 266 12.06 6.50 7.49
CA GLY A 266 11.82 6.67 8.92
C GLY A 266 10.62 7.55 9.24
N TYR A 267 9.73 7.75 8.27
CA TYR A 267 8.48 8.49 8.41
C TYR A 267 7.28 7.66 8.01
N ALA A 268 6.15 7.83 8.71
CA ALA A 268 4.82 7.40 8.29
C ALA A 268 4.07 8.62 7.74
N LEU A 269 3.53 8.49 6.53
CA LEU A 269 2.85 9.55 5.78
C LEU A 269 1.38 9.21 5.64
N PHE A 270 0.51 10.17 5.94
CA PHE A 270 -0.94 10.07 5.79
C PHE A 270 -1.42 11.21 4.89
N ALA A 271 -1.78 10.88 3.65
CA ALA A 271 -2.25 11.82 2.63
C ALA A 271 -3.75 11.62 2.37
N GLY A 272 -4.46 12.68 2.14
CA GLY A 272 -5.90 12.63 1.89
C GLY A 272 -6.36 13.79 0.98
N ASP A 273 -7.47 14.43 1.30
CA ASP A 273 -8.14 15.44 0.47
C ASP A 273 -7.39 16.78 0.32
N THR A 274 -6.17 16.88 0.83
CA THR A 274 -5.30 18.06 0.71
C THR A 274 -3.99 17.72 0.00
N ALA A 275 -3.28 18.73 -0.47
CA ALA A 275 -1.93 18.52 -1.02
C ALA A 275 -0.91 18.18 0.07
N ASP A 276 -1.21 18.54 1.31
CA ASP A 276 -0.36 18.30 2.46
C ASP A 276 -0.71 16.96 3.11
N ALA A 277 0.32 16.25 3.57
CA ALA A 277 0.19 15.05 4.37
C ALA A 277 0.66 15.30 5.80
N ASP A 278 0.03 14.63 6.75
CA ASP A 278 0.56 14.49 8.10
C ASP A 278 1.64 13.42 8.11
N VAL A 279 2.80 13.77 8.65
CA VAL A 279 4.01 12.96 8.66
C VAL A 279 4.46 12.77 10.10
N TYR A 280 4.62 11.51 10.50
CA TYR A 280 5.07 11.14 11.84
C TYR A 280 6.46 10.52 11.76
N ASP A 281 7.38 10.98 12.62
CA ASP A 281 8.70 10.38 12.77
C ASP A 281 8.69 9.23 13.79
N ALA A 282 9.87 8.61 14.02
CA ALA A 282 10.04 7.51 14.97
C ALA A 282 9.71 7.86 16.43
N SER A 283 9.71 9.14 16.79
CA SER A 283 9.32 9.66 18.11
C SER A 283 7.83 10.00 18.19
N LEU A 284 7.06 9.72 17.13
CA LEU A 284 5.65 10.10 16.96
C LEU A 284 5.43 11.62 16.92
N THR A 285 6.49 12.39 16.63
CA THR A 285 6.37 13.83 16.38
C THR A 285 5.74 14.06 15.02
N LYS A 286 4.68 14.86 14.99
CA LYS A 286 3.96 15.19 13.76
C LYS A 286 4.50 16.45 13.10
N THR A 287 4.67 16.40 11.80
CA THR A 287 4.87 17.56 10.92
C THR A 287 3.91 17.47 9.73
N THR A 288 3.71 18.58 9.03
CA THR A 288 2.89 18.62 7.81
C THR A 288 3.77 18.96 6.63
N VAL A 289 3.69 18.18 5.55
CA VAL A 289 4.56 18.32 4.38
C VAL A 289 3.72 18.21 3.09
N SER A 290 3.97 19.10 2.12
CA SER A 290 3.29 19.10 0.83
C SER A 290 3.85 18.01 -0.08
N ILE A 291 3.29 16.80 0.01
CA ILE A 291 3.75 15.61 -0.73
C ILE A 291 2.90 15.30 -1.97
N LEU A 292 1.75 15.91 -2.12
CA LEU A 292 0.95 15.80 -3.33
C LEU A 292 1.04 17.10 -4.15
N SER A 293 1.03 16.98 -5.47
CA SER A 293 1.03 18.14 -6.38
C SER A 293 -0.31 18.86 -6.42
N ALA A 294 -1.38 18.16 -6.06
CA ALA A 294 -2.73 18.68 -5.91
C ALA A 294 -3.53 17.86 -4.90
N ALA A 295 -4.55 18.45 -4.30
CA ALA A 295 -5.50 17.79 -3.42
C ALA A 295 -6.21 16.63 -4.14
N ARG A 296 -6.18 15.42 -3.57
CA ARG A 296 -6.86 14.21 -4.09
C ARG A 296 -6.74 13.05 -3.10
N GLN A 297 -7.55 12.02 -3.29
CA GLN A 297 -7.46 10.76 -2.53
C GLN A 297 -6.69 9.69 -3.34
N PRO A 298 -5.36 9.63 -3.27
CA PRO A 298 -4.58 8.70 -4.07
C PRO A 298 -4.61 7.27 -3.50
N ASP A 299 -4.22 6.29 -4.30
CA ASP A 299 -3.74 4.99 -3.80
C ASP A 299 -2.24 5.11 -3.53
N ALA A 300 -1.76 4.46 -2.45
CA ALA A 300 -0.37 4.60 -2.03
C ALA A 300 0.33 3.25 -1.83
N VAL A 301 1.65 3.26 -2.03
CA VAL A 301 2.51 2.11 -1.75
C VAL A 301 3.93 2.56 -1.40
N THR A 302 4.54 1.86 -0.46
CA THR A 302 5.97 2.00 -0.14
C THR A 302 6.79 1.07 -1.03
N ALA A 303 7.83 1.59 -1.66
CA ALA A 303 8.72 0.81 -2.51
C ALA A 303 10.17 1.29 -2.37
N GLY A 304 11.02 0.43 -1.79
CA GLY A 304 12.41 0.76 -1.52
C GLY A 304 12.54 2.00 -0.63
N ARG A 305 13.11 3.08 -1.16
CA ARG A 305 13.29 4.36 -0.46
C ARG A 305 12.27 5.43 -0.85
N TYR A 306 11.16 5.03 -1.42
CA TYR A 306 10.14 5.91 -1.95
C TYR A 306 8.76 5.54 -1.46
N ALA A 307 7.92 6.55 -1.24
CA ALA A 307 6.48 6.44 -1.09
C ALA A 307 5.82 6.98 -2.37
N PHE A 308 5.01 6.17 -3.02
CA PHE A 308 4.27 6.51 -4.23
C PHE A 308 2.82 6.83 -3.88
N PHE A 309 2.28 7.88 -4.51
CA PHE A 309 0.90 8.31 -4.38
C PHE A 309 0.34 8.52 -5.79
N ALA A 310 -0.58 7.67 -6.22
CA ALA A 310 -1.05 7.64 -7.61
C ALA A 310 -2.57 7.74 -7.73
N GLY A 311 -3.02 8.43 -8.77
CA GLY A 311 -4.43 8.55 -9.13
C GLY A 311 -5.25 9.28 -8.08
N GLY A 312 -6.54 8.90 -7.97
CA GLY A 312 -7.52 9.48 -7.06
C GLY A 312 -8.33 10.59 -7.70
N ASP A 313 -9.62 10.66 -7.38
CA ASP A 313 -10.57 11.74 -7.74
C ASP A 313 -10.53 12.17 -9.22
N GLY A 314 -10.42 11.20 -10.12
CA GLY A 314 -10.32 11.47 -11.56
C GLY A 314 -8.95 11.95 -12.04
N SER A 315 -7.92 11.84 -11.21
CA SER A 315 -6.54 12.18 -11.56
C SER A 315 -5.77 10.96 -12.08
N SER A 316 -4.82 11.21 -12.99
CA SER A 316 -3.78 10.26 -13.38
C SER A 316 -2.41 10.58 -12.77
N THR A 317 -2.30 11.63 -11.95
CA THR A 317 -1.04 12.11 -11.40
C THR A 317 -0.38 11.08 -10.50
N VAL A 318 0.95 11.00 -10.57
CA VAL A 318 1.78 10.18 -9.68
C VAL A 318 2.83 11.05 -9.02
N ASP A 319 2.70 11.23 -7.72
CA ASP A 319 3.68 11.90 -6.88
C ASP A 319 4.48 10.86 -6.09
N VAL A 320 5.77 11.09 -5.97
CA VAL A 320 6.70 10.24 -5.23
C VAL A 320 7.43 11.08 -4.21
N CYS A 321 7.48 10.60 -2.99
CA CYS A 321 8.21 11.21 -1.90
C CYS A 321 9.43 10.34 -1.55
N ASP A 322 10.61 10.94 -1.43
CA ASP A 322 11.83 10.24 -1.01
C ASP A 322 12.03 10.29 0.52
N ALA A 323 13.08 9.64 1.00
CA ALA A 323 13.45 9.61 2.42
C ALA A 323 13.80 10.97 3.04
N SER A 324 13.98 12.02 2.23
CA SER A 324 14.16 13.41 2.68
C SER A 324 12.85 14.19 2.66
N LEU A 325 11.73 13.54 2.41
CA LEU A 325 10.41 14.13 2.23
C LEU A 325 10.35 15.10 1.03
N THR A 326 11.24 14.90 0.05
CA THR A 326 11.23 15.67 -1.19
C THR A 326 10.28 15.01 -2.19
N ARG A 327 9.32 15.80 -2.68
CA ARG A 327 8.36 15.36 -3.69
C ARG A 327 8.92 15.49 -5.10
N THR A 328 8.65 14.48 -5.92
CA THR A 328 8.83 14.49 -7.39
C THR A 328 7.54 14.00 -8.04
N THR A 329 7.02 14.73 -9.02
CA THR A 329 5.90 14.26 -9.84
C THR A 329 6.48 13.51 -11.05
N LEU A 330 6.04 12.27 -11.24
CA LEU A 330 6.47 11.41 -12.34
C LEU A 330 5.53 11.52 -13.55
N THR A 331 5.87 10.81 -14.63
CA THR A 331 4.93 10.55 -15.72
C THR A 331 3.64 9.96 -15.16
N ALA A 332 2.51 10.50 -15.57
CA ALA A 332 1.19 10.10 -15.08
C ALA A 332 0.88 8.62 -15.40
N LEU A 333 -0.12 8.06 -14.71
CA LEU A 333 -0.78 6.82 -15.11
C LEU A 333 -1.28 6.93 -16.54
N SER A 334 -1.39 5.81 -17.23
CA SER A 334 -1.96 5.75 -18.58
C SER A 334 -3.39 6.26 -18.65
N GLU A 335 -4.12 6.19 -17.55
CA GLU A 335 -5.51 6.66 -17.42
C GLU A 335 -5.79 7.17 -16.01
N ALA A 336 -6.71 8.15 -15.88
CA ALA A 336 -7.17 8.66 -14.59
C ALA A 336 -8.03 7.59 -13.87
N ARG A 337 -7.59 7.12 -12.72
CA ARG A 337 -8.21 6.02 -11.96
C ARG A 337 -8.09 6.19 -10.45
N TYR A 338 -8.99 5.53 -9.72
CA TYR A 338 -8.96 5.44 -8.27
C TYR A 338 -9.39 4.05 -7.78
N SER A 339 -9.15 3.75 -6.50
CA SER A 339 -9.37 2.43 -5.89
C SER A 339 -8.65 1.31 -6.66
N MET A 340 -7.43 1.60 -7.07
CA MET A 340 -6.49 0.66 -7.64
C MET A 340 -5.88 -0.24 -6.55
N ALA A 341 -5.35 -1.37 -6.95
CA ALA A 341 -4.44 -2.13 -6.12
C ALA A 341 -3.02 -1.62 -6.36
N ALA A 342 -2.28 -1.30 -5.29
CA ALA A 342 -0.91 -0.82 -5.37
C ALA A 342 0.03 -1.84 -4.70
N ALA A 343 1.11 -2.22 -5.38
CA ALA A 343 2.08 -3.17 -4.87
C ALA A 343 3.50 -2.87 -5.38
N ALA A 344 4.49 -3.26 -4.57
CA ALA A 344 5.89 -3.29 -4.99
C ALA A 344 6.34 -4.75 -5.20
N VAL A 345 7.12 -5.00 -6.26
CA VAL A 345 7.72 -6.31 -6.55
C VAL A 345 9.10 -6.12 -7.20
N GLY A 346 10.15 -6.60 -6.56
CA GLY A 346 11.51 -6.36 -7.01
C GLY A 346 11.83 -4.87 -7.14
N ASP A 347 12.22 -4.45 -8.33
CA ASP A 347 12.51 -3.05 -8.67
C ASP A 347 11.31 -2.33 -9.33
N TYR A 348 10.09 -2.85 -9.15
CA TYR A 348 8.89 -2.33 -9.78
C TYR A 348 7.81 -1.95 -8.77
N VAL A 349 7.04 -0.94 -9.14
CA VAL A 349 5.79 -0.53 -8.50
C VAL A 349 4.66 -0.70 -9.50
N LEU A 350 3.58 -1.34 -9.09
CA LEU A 350 2.42 -1.65 -9.90
C LEU A 350 1.20 -0.89 -9.36
N PHE A 351 0.46 -0.19 -10.24
CA PHE A 351 -0.87 0.31 -9.98
C PHE A 351 -1.85 -0.39 -10.92
N ALA A 352 -2.69 -1.24 -10.37
CA ALA A 352 -3.46 -2.22 -11.13
C ALA A 352 -4.98 -2.08 -10.95
N GLY A 353 -5.72 -2.17 -12.03
CA GLY A 353 -7.17 -2.06 -12.03
C GLY A 353 -7.66 -0.67 -11.66
N GLY A 354 -8.72 -0.60 -10.87
CA GLY A 354 -9.36 0.65 -10.49
C GLY A 354 -10.54 0.99 -11.39
N ARG A 355 -11.10 2.18 -11.17
CA ARG A 355 -12.16 2.73 -12.03
C ARG A 355 -11.95 4.22 -12.26
N ASN A 356 -12.53 4.74 -13.35
CA ASN A 356 -12.57 6.17 -13.60
C ASN A 356 -13.86 6.82 -13.05
N THR A 357 -14.01 8.11 -13.22
CA THR A 357 -15.20 8.89 -12.78
C THR A 357 -16.47 8.50 -13.53
N GLU A 358 -16.36 7.95 -14.74
CA GLU A 358 -17.48 7.42 -15.55
C GLU A 358 -17.93 6.02 -15.10
N SER A 359 -17.34 5.50 -14.02
CA SER A 359 -17.59 4.14 -13.49
C SER A 359 -17.18 3.02 -14.44
N LEU A 360 -16.25 3.27 -15.35
CA LEU A 360 -15.60 2.24 -16.14
C LEU A 360 -14.52 1.57 -15.29
N TYR A 361 -14.47 0.25 -15.35
CA TYR A 361 -13.51 -0.58 -14.63
C TYR A 361 -12.36 -0.96 -15.54
N HIS A 362 -11.16 -0.98 -15.00
CA HIS A 362 -9.94 -1.21 -15.77
C HIS A 362 -9.23 -2.50 -15.35
N ASP A 363 -8.56 -3.13 -16.30
CA ASP A 363 -7.60 -4.23 -16.08
C ASP A 363 -6.16 -3.76 -16.27
N THR A 364 -5.98 -2.50 -16.64
CA THR A 364 -4.68 -1.86 -16.88
C THR A 364 -3.78 -1.96 -15.65
N VAL A 365 -2.51 -2.23 -15.88
CA VAL A 365 -1.45 -2.23 -14.87
C VAL A 365 -0.38 -1.24 -15.30
N ASP A 366 -0.30 -0.10 -14.63
CA ASP A 366 0.79 0.86 -14.81
C ASP A 366 2.00 0.44 -13.97
N VAL A 367 3.18 0.52 -14.57
CA VAL A 367 4.43 0.04 -14.00
C VAL A 367 5.42 1.20 -13.87
N TYR A 368 6.00 1.33 -12.68
CA TYR A 368 7.12 2.24 -12.41
C TYR A 368 8.33 1.44 -11.96
N THR A 369 9.51 1.92 -12.28
CA THR A 369 10.79 1.36 -11.79
C THR A 369 11.34 2.20 -10.64
N ILE A 370 12.06 1.56 -9.69
CA ILE A 370 12.73 2.21 -8.56
C ILE A 370 14.24 1.92 -8.53
#